data_ec7e1f838559bc098b076ed5eb05020d
#
_entry.id   ec7e1f838559bc098b076ed5eb05020d
#
_cell.length_a   1.000
_cell.length_b   1.000
_cell.length_c   1.000
_cell.angle_alpha   90.00
_cell.angle_beta   90.00
_cell.angle_gamma   90.00
#
_symmetry.space_group_name_H-M   'P 1'
#
loop_
_entity.id
_entity.type
_entity.pdbx_description
1 polymer ?
#
loop_
_entity_poly.entity_id
_entity_poly.type
_entity_poly.pdbx_seq_one_letter_code
_entity_poly.pdbx_strand_id
1 'polypeptide(L)'
;YQTICSRLLAKSGFYQSGGAYGFRDQLQDSYGTKFLDIGILYNQIIKHSKHQFIEGDVEHWWHDENNRGIRTKFSDDLLWLPYMVAKYIKHTGNYEILNVVTPYLNGAKLQENEKEKYEQYLPSNVEENIYEHCKRAINRACGISDKDWSFGEHGLPKIGIGDWNDGFSNIGPEGKGESVWLGFFLYEILK
;
A
#
# COMPACT_ATOMS: atom_id res chain seq x y z
N TYR A 1 -23.51 4.29 8.39
CA TYR A 1 -22.73 4.09 9.62
C TYR A 1 -21.93 2.79 9.59
N GLN A 2 -22.56 1.62 9.40
CA GLN A 2 -21.87 0.32 9.37
C GLN A 2 -20.79 0.25 8.26
N THR A 3 -21.11 0.73 7.07
CA THR A 3 -20.15 0.77 5.95
C THR A 3 -18.90 1.58 6.32
N ILE A 4 -19.07 2.78 6.89
CA ILE A 4 -17.94 3.61 7.33
C ILE A 4 -17.14 2.88 8.41
N CYS A 5 -17.80 2.32 9.42
CA CYS A 5 -17.09 1.60 10.49
C CYS A 5 -16.32 0.39 9.98
N SER A 6 -16.92 -0.43 9.12
CA SER A 6 -16.25 -1.62 8.56
C SER A 6 -15.13 -1.25 7.60
N ARG A 7 -15.39 -0.30 6.70
CA ARG A 7 -14.46 0.03 5.63
C ARG A 7 -13.31 0.96 6.07
N LEU A 8 -13.59 1.97 6.89
CA LEU A 8 -12.56 2.95 7.27
C LEU A 8 -11.91 2.63 8.62
N LEU A 9 -12.63 1.99 9.53
CA LEU A 9 -12.17 1.73 10.89
C LEU A 9 -11.93 0.24 11.17
N ALA A 10 -12.03 -0.61 10.16
CA ALA A 10 -11.85 -2.06 10.22
C ALA A 10 -12.63 -2.73 11.38
N LYS A 11 -13.80 -2.19 11.73
CA LYS A 11 -14.62 -2.77 12.79
C LYS A 11 -15.37 -4.00 12.31
N SER A 12 -15.33 -5.05 13.10
CA SER A 12 -16.09 -6.27 12.84
C SER A 12 -17.58 -5.98 12.78
N GLY A 13 -18.26 -6.56 11.80
CA GLY A 13 -19.68 -6.38 11.59
C GLY A 13 -20.25 -7.51 10.74
N PHE A 14 -21.56 -7.43 10.43
CA PHE A 14 -22.23 -8.45 9.63
C PHE A 14 -21.58 -8.67 8.26
N TYR A 15 -21.14 -7.60 7.60
CA TYR A 15 -20.52 -7.64 6.25
C TYR A 15 -19.01 -7.85 6.26
N GLN A 16 -18.34 -7.64 7.39
CA GLN A 16 -16.92 -7.86 7.58
C GLN A 16 -16.67 -8.39 9.00
N SER A 17 -16.60 -9.70 9.12
CA SER A 17 -16.38 -10.35 10.42
C SER A 17 -14.91 -10.31 10.87
N GLY A 18 -13.97 -10.18 9.92
CA GLY A 18 -12.54 -10.25 10.19
C GLY A 18 -11.93 -9.03 10.86
N GLY A 19 -12.49 -7.85 10.68
CA GLY A 19 -11.98 -6.60 11.27
C GLY A 19 -10.57 -6.23 10.83
N ALA A 20 -10.16 -6.57 9.60
CA ALA A 20 -8.85 -6.27 9.07
C ALA A 20 -8.80 -4.89 8.39
N TYR A 21 -7.65 -4.21 8.49
CA TYR A 21 -7.28 -3.11 7.60
C TYR A 21 -6.66 -3.69 6.32
N GLY A 22 -7.10 -3.22 5.15
CA GLY A 22 -6.41 -3.46 3.88
C GLY A 22 -5.62 -2.22 3.47
N PHE A 23 -4.39 -2.38 3.02
CA PHE A 23 -3.56 -1.22 2.68
C PHE A 23 -4.20 -0.36 1.59
N ARG A 24 -4.63 -0.98 0.51
CA ARG A 24 -5.34 -0.35 -0.60
C ARG A 24 -6.73 0.13 -0.19
N ASP A 25 -7.50 -0.74 0.47
CA ASP A 25 -8.93 -0.55 0.65
C ASP A 25 -9.26 0.68 1.48
N GLN A 26 -8.67 0.82 2.68
CA GLN A 26 -8.95 1.95 3.54
C GLN A 26 -8.37 3.26 3.01
N LEU A 27 -7.22 3.24 2.35
CA LEU A 27 -6.69 4.44 1.68
C LEU A 27 -7.64 4.90 0.57
N GLN A 28 -8.08 3.99 -0.29
CA GLN A 28 -9.00 4.28 -1.38
C GLN A 28 -10.34 4.82 -0.87
N ASP A 29 -10.94 4.14 0.11
CA ASP A 29 -12.24 4.51 0.67
C ASP A 29 -12.18 5.85 1.43
N SER A 30 -11.06 6.13 2.12
CA SER A 30 -10.88 7.39 2.86
C SER A 30 -10.85 8.62 1.96
N TYR A 31 -10.43 8.48 0.71
CA TYR A 31 -10.51 9.59 -0.25
C TYR A 31 -11.95 10.01 -0.56
N GLY A 32 -12.90 9.08 -0.47
CA GLY A 32 -14.32 9.39 -0.61
C GLY A 32 -14.86 10.34 0.47
N THR A 33 -14.22 10.40 1.63
CA THR A 33 -14.64 11.27 2.75
C THR A 33 -14.12 12.70 2.67
N LYS A 34 -13.29 13.05 1.70
CA LYS A 34 -12.61 14.35 1.57
C LYS A 34 -13.51 15.58 1.64
N PHE A 35 -14.77 15.45 1.23
CA PHE A 35 -15.75 16.55 1.27
C PHE A 35 -16.51 16.65 2.62
N LEU A 36 -16.39 15.62 3.47
CA LEU A 36 -17.00 15.59 4.80
C LEU A 36 -15.96 15.93 5.87
N ASP A 37 -14.85 15.22 5.87
CA ASP A 37 -13.73 15.39 6.79
C ASP A 37 -12.44 14.89 6.17
N ILE A 38 -11.61 15.81 5.69
CA ILE A 38 -10.30 15.50 5.11
C ILE A 38 -9.30 14.93 6.14
N GLY A 39 -9.55 15.14 7.44
CA GLY A 39 -8.77 14.57 8.52
C GLY A 39 -8.81 13.05 8.55
N ILE A 40 -9.88 12.44 8.04
CA ILE A 40 -9.98 10.98 7.89
C ILE A 40 -8.89 10.48 6.94
N LEU A 41 -8.76 11.10 5.76
CA LEU A 41 -7.70 10.74 4.80
C LEU A 41 -6.31 10.97 5.39
N TYR A 42 -6.08 12.11 6.06
CA TYR A 42 -4.82 12.39 6.74
C TYR A 42 -4.44 11.28 7.71
N ASN A 43 -5.36 10.90 8.60
CA ASN A 43 -5.12 9.86 9.60
C ASN A 43 -4.87 8.48 8.97
N GLN A 44 -5.56 8.15 7.86
CA GLN A 44 -5.32 6.91 7.13
C GLN A 44 -3.94 6.91 6.47
N ILE A 45 -3.49 8.02 5.88
CA ILE A 45 -2.13 8.13 5.31
C ILE A 45 -1.08 7.86 6.41
N ILE A 46 -1.21 8.51 7.58
CA ILE A 46 -0.26 8.32 8.69
C ILE A 46 -0.32 6.89 9.25
N LYS A 47 -1.52 6.30 9.32
CA LYS A 47 -1.67 4.90 9.77
C LYS A 47 -0.98 3.95 8.79
N HIS A 48 -1.28 4.05 7.50
CA HIS A 48 -0.78 3.13 6.47
C HIS A 48 0.73 3.26 6.26
N SER A 49 1.32 4.45 6.40
CA SER A 49 2.77 4.59 6.31
C SER A 49 3.53 3.74 7.34
N LYS A 50 2.93 3.48 8.52
CA LYS A 50 3.49 2.61 9.56
C LYS A 50 3.40 1.12 9.22
N HIS A 51 2.67 0.75 8.16
CA HIS A 51 2.51 -0.61 7.67
C HIS A 51 3.31 -0.86 6.38
N GLN A 52 4.35 -0.05 6.16
CA GLN A 52 5.33 -0.20 5.09
C GLN A 52 6.64 -0.79 5.64
N PHE A 53 7.27 -1.67 4.86
CA PHE A 53 8.61 -2.19 5.13
C PHE A 53 9.68 -1.28 4.53
N ILE A 54 10.91 -1.36 5.08
CA ILE A 54 12.05 -0.53 4.65
C ILE A 54 12.38 -0.71 3.15
N GLU A 55 12.02 -1.87 2.58
CA GLU A 55 12.19 -2.16 1.16
C GLU A 55 11.19 -1.45 0.26
N GLY A 56 10.15 -0.84 0.83
CA GLY A 56 9.12 -0.06 0.13
C GLY A 56 7.83 -0.81 -0.17
N ASP A 57 7.77 -2.13 0.03
CA ASP A 57 6.53 -2.89 0.01
C ASP A 57 5.77 -2.75 1.33
N VAL A 58 4.57 -3.31 1.40
CA VAL A 58 3.62 -3.05 2.47
C VAL A 58 2.93 -4.33 2.93
N GLU A 59 2.27 -4.29 4.08
CA GLU A 59 1.28 -5.30 4.41
C GLU A 59 0.05 -5.14 3.50
N HIS A 60 -0.40 -6.21 2.88
CA HIS A 60 -1.62 -6.22 2.08
C HIS A 60 -2.86 -5.99 2.96
N TRP A 61 -2.89 -6.66 4.13
CA TRP A 61 -3.86 -6.41 5.19
C TRP A 61 -3.30 -6.80 6.56
N TRP A 62 -3.87 -6.23 7.63
CA TRP A 62 -3.45 -6.50 9.01
C TRP A 62 -4.58 -6.32 10.02
N HIS A 63 -4.36 -6.83 11.24
CA HIS A 63 -5.20 -6.63 12.41
C HIS A 63 -4.48 -5.78 13.44
N ASP A 64 -5.02 -4.61 13.79
CA ASP A 64 -4.44 -3.69 14.76
C ASP A 64 -4.29 -4.30 16.17
N GLU A 65 -5.22 -5.17 16.57
CA GLU A 65 -5.26 -5.71 17.94
C GLU A 65 -4.03 -6.58 18.28
N ASN A 66 -3.43 -7.21 17.30
CA ASN A 66 -2.34 -8.16 17.51
C ASN A 66 -1.11 -7.92 16.63
N ASN A 67 -1.12 -6.85 15.81
CA ASN A 67 -0.08 -6.50 14.84
C ASN A 67 0.26 -7.66 13.88
N ARG A 68 -0.73 -8.48 13.55
CA ARG A 68 -0.57 -9.55 12.58
C ARG A 68 -1.14 -9.14 11.24
N GLY A 69 -0.34 -9.35 10.21
CA GLY A 69 -0.73 -9.03 8.85
C GLY A 69 0.00 -9.89 7.84
N ILE A 70 -0.29 -9.66 6.59
CA ILE A 70 0.26 -10.42 5.47
C ILE A 70 1.10 -9.51 4.57
N ARG A 71 2.37 -9.82 4.44
CA ARG A 71 3.28 -9.24 3.46
C ARG A 71 3.12 -10.01 2.14
N THR A 72 2.91 -9.32 1.04
CA THR A 72 2.63 -9.95 -0.27
C THR A 72 3.45 -9.33 -1.40
N LYS A 73 3.36 -9.93 -2.60
CA LYS A 73 3.90 -9.39 -3.85
C LYS A 73 2.79 -8.81 -4.75
N PHE A 74 1.69 -8.30 -4.19
CA PHE A 74 0.74 -7.49 -4.96
C PHE A 74 1.39 -6.20 -5.43
N SER A 75 1.24 -5.88 -6.70
CA SER A 75 2.03 -4.84 -7.35
C SER A 75 1.48 -3.43 -7.18
N ASP A 76 0.21 -3.28 -6.81
CA ASP A 76 -0.44 -1.99 -6.65
C ASP A 76 -0.47 -1.46 -5.21
N ASP A 77 -0.48 -2.34 -4.21
CA ASP A 77 -0.68 -1.95 -2.80
C ASP A 77 0.22 -0.79 -2.37
N LEU A 78 1.53 -0.91 -2.59
CA LEU A 78 2.51 0.09 -2.18
C LEU A 78 2.29 1.46 -2.85
N LEU A 79 1.66 1.49 -4.02
CA LEU A 79 1.44 2.71 -4.79
C LEU A 79 0.25 3.55 -4.29
N TRP A 80 -0.63 2.97 -3.47
CA TRP A 80 -1.76 3.71 -2.92
C TRP A 80 -1.33 4.78 -1.92
N LEU A 81 -0.23 4.58 -1.18
CA LEU A 81 0.29 5.61 -0.27
C LEU A 81 0.72 6.88 -1.01
N PRO A 82 1.65 6.85 -1.98
CA PRO A 82 2.03 8.05 -2.72
C PRO A 82 0.86 8.67 -3.50
N TYR A 83 -0.04 7.85 -4.03
CA TYR A 83 -1.24 8.34 -4.70
C TYR A 83 -2.13 9.17 -3.77
N MET A 84 -2.42 8.66 -2.57
CA MET A 84 -3.28 9.35 -1.61
C MET A 84 -2.61 10.56 -0.98
N VAL A 85 -1.29 10.54 -0.77
CA VAL A 85 -0.51 11.72 -0.35
C VAL A 85 -0.63 12.81 -1.40
N ALA A 86 -0.44 12.50 -2.68
CA ALA A 86 -0.61 13.47 -3.77
C ALA A 86 -2.04 14.02 -3.84
N LYS A 87 -3.07 13.17 -3.70
CA LYS A 87 -4.48 13.59 -3.68
C LYS A 87 -4.81 14.47 -2.47
N TYR A 88 -4.25 14.16 -1.30
CA TYR A 88 -4.39 15.00 -0.11
C TYR A 88 -3.80 16.39 -0.32
N ILE A 89 -2.55 16.46 -0.81
CA ILE A 89 -1.87 17.74 -1.08
C ILE A 89 -2.62 18.54 -2.15
N LYS A 90 -3.02 17.92 -3.26
CA LYS A 90 -3.80 18.59 -4.32
C LYS A 90 -5.13 19.16 -3.81
N HIS A 91 -5.74 18.52 -2.81
CA HIS A 91 -7.02 18.98 -2.23
C HIS A 91 -6.85 20.08 -1.18
N THR A 92 -5.82 20.00 -0.34
CA THR A 92 -5.64 20.86 0.84
C THR A 92 -4.60 21.97 0.66
N GLY A 93 -3.65 21.80 -0.26
CA GLY A 93 -2.45 22.63 -0.33
C GLY A 93 -1.46 22.40 0.83
N ASN A 94 -1.71 21.43 1.69
CA ASN A 94 -0.90 21.19 2.88
C ASN A 94 0.26 20.22 2.58
N TYR A 95 1.46 20.78 2.39
CA TYR A 95 2.69 20.05 2.16
C TYR A 95 3.37 19.55 3.44
N GLU A 96 2.95 20.02 4.64
CA GLU A 96 3.56 19.61 5.91
C GLU A 96 3.39 18.11 6.20
N ILE A 97 2.40 17.48 5.59
CA ILE A 97 2.23 16.02 5.67
C ILE A 97 3.49 15.27 5.24
N LEU A 98 4.25 15.81 4.27
CA LEU A 98 5.49 15.19 3.78
C LEU A 98 6.60 15.13 4.84
N ASN A 99 6.55 16.00 5.84
CA ASN A 99 7.53 16.09 6.92
C ASN A 99 7.20 15.21 8.13
N VAL A 100 5.99 14.62 8.16
CA VAL A 100 5.59 13.76 9.29
C VAL A 100 6.42 12.48 9.27
N VAL A 101 7.07 12.19 10.39
CA VAL A 101 7.95 11.01 10.53
C VAL A 101 7.17 9.84 11.10
N THR A 102 7.35 8.66 10.49
CA THR A 102 6.73 7.40 10.93
C THR A 102 7.73 6.25 10.83
N PRO A 103 7.64 5.23 11.72
CA PRO A 103 8.49 4.05 11.64
C PRO A 103 8.08 3.13 10.48
N TYR A 104 9.04 2.37 9.98
CA TYR A 104 8.79 1.20 9.14
C TYR A 104 8.47 -0.03 9.98
N LEU A 105 7.92 -1.06 9.33
CA LEU A 105 7.80 -2.38 9.94
C LEU A 105 9.13 -3.13 9.91
N ASN A 106 9.36 -3.91 10.95
CA ASN A 106 10.43 -4.88 11.00
C ASN A 106 9.92 -6.24 10.53
N GLY A 107 10.49 -6.77 9.45
CA GLY A 107 10.11 -8.07 8.89
C GLY A 107 11.09 -8.53 7.83
N ALA A 108 11.30 -9.86 7.75
CA ALA A 108 12.15 -10.42 6.72
C ALA A 108 11.55 -10.21 5.32
N LYS A 109 12.40 -9.82 4.36
CA LYS A 109 12.02 -9.72 2.94
C LYS A 109 11.51 -11.07 2.45
N LEU A 110 10.45 -11.06 1.62
CA LEU A 110 9.97 -12.25 0.94
C LEU A 110 11.06 -12.83 0.04
N GLN A 111 11.27 -14.14 0.11
CA GLN A 111 12.17 -14.85 -0.79
C GLN A 111 11.58 -14.87 -2.21
N GLU A 112 12.41 -15.21 -3.20
CA GLU A 112 11.99 -15.25 -4.60
C GLU A 112 10.79 -16.17 -4.83
N ASN A 113 10.77 -17.34 -4.17
CA ASN A 113 9.71 -18.35 -4.26
C ASN A 113 8.52 -18.13 -3.32
N GLU A 114 8.61 -17.15 -2.40
CA GLU A 114 7.52 -16.79 -1.50
C GLU A 114 6.61 -15.77 -2.17
N LYS A 115 5.31 -16.06 -2.21
CA LYS A 115 4.28 -15.13 -2.70
C LYS A 115 3.77 -14.21 -1.62
N GLU A 116 3.67 -14.75 -0.39
CA GLU A 116 3.10 -14.07 0.76
C GLU A 116 3.65 -14.66 2.06
N LYS A 117 3.57 -13.88 3.15
CA LYS A 117 3.95 -14.30 4.48
C LYS A 117 3.08 -13.64 5.52
N TYR A 118 2.41 -14.45 6.35
CA TYR A 118 1.56 -13.99 7.44
C TYR A 118 2.31 -14.11 8.76
N GLU A 119 2.64 -12.98 9.37
CA GLU A 119 3.39 -12.92 10.62
C GLU A 119 2.89 -11.79 11.53
N GLN A 120 3.46 -11.69 12.72
CA GLN A 120 3.36 -10.51 13.55
C GLN A 120 4.50 -9.56 13.20
N TYR A 121 4.16 -8.37 12.70
CA TYR A 121 5.13 -7.34 12.37
C TYR A 121 5.08 -6.22 13.40
N LEU A 122 6.24 -5.83 13.89
CA LEU A 122 6.38 -4.77 14.87
C LEU A 122 7.12 -3.57 14.26
N PRO A 123 6.92 -2.35 14.79
CA PRO A 123 7.67 -1.19 14.34
C PRO A 123 9.18 -1.43 14.46
N SER A 124 9.92 -1.00 13.45
CA SER A 124 11.38 -1.00 13.46
C SER A 124 11.92 0.24 14.15
N ASN A 125 13.25 0.27 14.40
CA ASN A 125 13.96 1.46 14.87
C ASN A 125 14.30 2.44 13.73
N VAL A 126 13.93 2.12 12.49
CA VAL A 126 14.13 2.98 11.33
C VAL A 126 12.84 3.74 11.08
N GLU A 127 12.95 5.06 11.11
CA GLU A 127 11.83 5.96 10.82
C GLU A 127 12.28 7.02 9.82
N GLU A 128 11.39 7.39 8.93
CA GLU A 128 11.60 8.44 7.93
C GLU A 128 10.30 9.25 7.75
N ASN A 129 10.40 10.36 7.04
CA ASN A 129 9.22 11.17 6.75
C ASN A 129 8.37 10.55 5.61
N ILE A 130 7.13 11.00 5.50
CA ILE A 130 6.16 10.50 4.50
C ILE A 130 6.70 10.65 3.06
N TYR A 131 7.50 11.68 2.79
CA TYR A 131 8.12 11.82 1.47
C TYR A 131 9.03 10.64 1.13
N GLU A 132 9.89 10.20 2.07
CA GLU A 132 10.77 9.05 1.88
C GLU A 132 9.97 7.74 1.79
N HIS A 133 8.88 7.59 2.57
CA HIS A 133 7.95 6.46 2.42
C HIS A 133 7.39 6.37 0.98
N CYS A 134 6.89 7.48 0.45
CA CYS A 134 6.38 7.55 -0.93
C CYS A 134 7.47 7.22 -1.96
N LYS A 135 8.66 7.78 -1.78
CA LYS A 135 9.79 7.56 -2.68
C LYS A 135 10.25 6.10 -2.70
N ARG A 136 10.27 5.42 -1.53
CA ARG A 136 10.59 3.99 -1.46
C ARG A 136 9.57 3.14 -2.19
N ALA A 137 8.28 3.43 -2.02
CA ALA A 137 7.21 2.75 -2.72
C ALA A 137 7.35 2.87 -4.25
N ILE A 138 7.57 4.10 -4.74
CA ILE A 138 7.74 4.38 -6.17
C ILE A 138 9.01 3.71 -6.71
N ASN A 139 10.14 3.84 -6.02
CA ASN A 139 11.41 3.24 -6.43
C ASN A 139 11.31 1.71 -6.53
N ARG A 140 10.58 1.09 -5.60
CA ARG A 140 10.32 -0.35 -5.65
C ARG A 140 9.45 -0.71 -6.86
N ALA A 141 8.32 -0.04 -7.04
CA ALA A 141 7.42 -0.30 -8.17
C ALA A 141 8.09 -0.09 -9.54
N CYS A 142 9.07 0.81 -9.62
CA CYS A 142 9.86 1.06 -10.82
C CYS A 142 11.09 0.13 -10.96
N GLY A 143 11.29 -0.83 -10.05
CA GLY A 143 12.44 -1.74 -10.09
C GLY A 143 13.78 -1.08 -9.82
N ILE A 144 13.82 0.12 -9.23
CA ILE A 144 15.05 0.85 -8.92
C ILE A 144 15.73 0.23 -7.69
N SER A 145 14.96 -0.10 -6.67
CA SER A 145 15.43 -0.71 -5.41
C SER A 145 15.36 -2.24 -5.43
N ASP A 146 14.52 -2.81 -6.30
CA ASP A 146 14.33 -4.26 -6.39
C ASP A 146 13.96 -4.65 -7.83
N LYS A 147 14.86 -5.34 -8.51
CA LYS A 147 14.69 -5.73 -9.93
C LYS A 147 13.56 -6.72 -10.18
N ASP A 148 13.13 -7.46 -9.16
CA ASP A 148 11.99 -8.38 -9.26
C ASP A 148 10.67 -7.64 -9.50
N TRP A 149 10.63 -6.36 -9.14
CA TRP A 149 9.50 -5.45 -9.34
C TRP A 149 9.63 -4.57 -10.59
N SER A 150 10.57 -4.87 -11.46
CA SER A 150 10.85 -4.09 -12.67
C SER A 150 9.73 -4.17 -13.71
N PHE A 151 9.93 -3.44 -14.79
CA PHE A 151 9.10 -3.54 -15.99
C PHE A 151 9.36 -4.86 -16.73
N GLY A 152 8.34 -5.36 -17.41
CA GLY A 152 8.42 -6.54 -18.25
C GLY A 152 8.94 -6.25 -19.66
N GLU A 153 8.82 -7.21 -20.56
CA GLU A 153 9.36 -7.17 -21.92
C GLU A 153 8.77 -6.04 -22.78
N HIS A 154 7.49 -5.69 -22.53
CA HIS A 154 6.79 -4.65 -23.28
C HIS A 154 6.90 -3.26 -22.61
N GLY A 155 7.69 -3.13 -21.56
CA GLY A 155 7.87 -1.86 -20.84
C GLY A 155 6.70 -1.49 -19.92
N LEU A 156 5.85 -2.43 -19.54
CA LEU A 156 4.79 -2.26 -18.56
C LEU A 156 5.22 -2.82 -17.19
N PRO A 157 4.68 -2.29 -16.08
CA PRO A 157 4.98 -2.83 -14.76
C PRO A 157 4.56 -4.30 -14.65
N LYS A 158 5.37 -5.12 -14.00
CA LYS A 158 5.03 -6.52 -13.73
C LYS A 158 3.84 -6.61 -12.77
N ILE A 159 2.93 -7.55 -13.03
CA ILE A 159 1.71 -7.73 -12.22
C ILE A 159 1.98 -8.39 -10.87
N GLY A 160 3.15 -9.03 -10.68
CA GLY A 160 3.42 -9.79 -9.45
C GLY A 160 2.46 -10.97 -9.29
N ILE A 161 1.87 -11.10 -8.10
CA ILE A 161 0.83 -12.10 -7.83
C ILE A 161 -0.58 -11.57 -8.08
N GLY A 162 -0.70 -10.31 -8.48
CA GLY A 162 -1.92 -9.60 -8.81
C GLY A 162 -1.67 -8.09 -8.73
N ASP A 163 -2.58 -7.33 -9.32
CA ASP A 163 -2.71 -5.88 -9.16
C ASP A 163 -3.95 -5.56 -8.32
N TRP A 164 -4.68 -4.49 -8.62
CA TRP A 164 -5.95 -4.18 -7.95
C TRP A 164 -6.95 -5.33 -7.95
N ASN A 165 -6.86 -6.22 -8.92
CA ASN A 165 -7.65 -7.44 -8.96
C ASN A 165 -6.89 -8.61 -8.33
N ASP A 166 -7.22 -8.91 -7.09
CA ASP A 166 -6.61 -10.00 -6.29
C ASP A 166 -6.82 -11.40 -6.92
N GLY A 167 -7.80 -11.53 -7.83
CA GLY A 167 -8.07 -12.77 -8.57
C GLY A 167 -7.05 -13.11 -9.66
N PHE A 168 -6.09 -12.22 -9.95
CA PHE A 168 -5.13 -12.39 -11.05
C PHE A 168 -3.85 -13.15 -10.67
N SER A 169 -3.85 -13.86 -9.57
CA SER A 169 -2.67 -14.60 -9.05
C SER A 169 -2.08 -15.66 -9.99
N ASN A 170 -2.82 -16.06 -11.02
CA ASN A 170 -2.39 -17.05 -12.02
C ASN A 170 -2.04 -16.43 -13.40
N ILE A 171 -2.11 -15.11 -13.57
CA ILE A 171 -1.81 -14.46 -14.85
C ILE A 171 -0.31 -14.33 -15.08
N GLY A 172 0.46 -14.09 -14.01
CA GLY A 172 1.91 -13.90 -14.07
C GLY A 172 2.71 -14.87 -13.22
N PRO A 173 2.41 -16.21 -13.19
CA PRO A 173 3.03 -17.14 -12.23
C PRO A 173 4.55 -17.29 -12.43
N GLU A 174 5.06 -17.00 -13.62
CA GLU A 174 6.49 -17.05 -13.94
C GLU A 174 7.22 -15.70 -13.69
N GLY A 175 6.54 -14.71 -13.10
CA GLY A 175 7.10 -13.37 -12.88
C GLY A 175 7.34 -12.55 -14.16
N LYS A 176 6.66 -12.90 -15.27
CA LYS A 176 6.74 -12.21 -16.56
C LYS A 176 5.47 -11.40 -16.90
N GLY A 177 4.34 -11.71 -16.26
CA GLY A 177 3.07 -11.03 -16.51
C GLY A 177 3.16 -9.53 -16.25
N GLU A 178 2.58 -8.73 -17.13
CA GLU A 178 2.54 -7.27 -17.08
C GLU A 178 1.12 -6.77 -16.88
N SER A 179 0.96 -5.63 -16.21
CA SER A 179 -0.33 -4.99 -15.99
C SER A 179 -0.43 -3.66 -16.71
N VAL A 180 -1.32 -3.57 -17.69
CA VAL A 180 -1.67 -2.32 -18.38
C VAL A 180 -2.32 -1.34 -17.40
N TRP A 181 -3.23 -1.83 -16.54
CA TRP A 181 -3.88 -1.01 -15.52
C TRP A 181 -2.86 -0.37 -14.58
N LEU A 182 -1.90 -1.17 -14.08
CA LEU A 182 -0.85 -0.68 -13.20
C LEU A 182 0.05 0.36 -13.90
N GLY A 183 0.26 0.21 -15.21
CA GLY A 183 0.97 1.19 -16.02
C GLY A 183 0.27 2.56 -16.02
N PHE A 184 -1.05 2.60 -16.19
CA PHE A 184 -1.84 3.83 -16.08
C PHE A 184 -1.83 4.40 -14.66
N PHE A 185 -1.93 3.55 -13.64
CA PHE A 185 -1.92 3.96 -12.25
C PHE A 185 -0.58 4.59 -11.86
N LEU A 186 0.53 3.92 -12.20
CA LEU A 186 1.88 4.44 -11.96
C LEU A 186 2.13 5.76 -12.72
N TYR A 187 1.67 5.86 -13.97
CA TYR A 187 1.77 7.12 -14.73
C TYR A 187 1.06 8.28 -14.03
N GLU A 188 -0.16 8.05 -13.51
CA GLU A 188 -0.92 9.10 -12.79
C GLU A 188 -0.22 9.52 -11.48
N ILE A 189 0.50 8.61 -10.83
CA ILE A 189 1.27 8.91 -9.61
C ILE A 189 2.51 9.74 -9.92
N LEU A 190 3.20 9.43 -11.03
CA LEU A 190 4.43 10.11 -11.43
C LEU A 190 4.20 11.51 -12.05
N LYS A 191 2.98 11.82 -12.46
CA LYS A 191 2.54 13.11 -13.01
C LYS A 191 2.25 14.14 -11.90
#